data_0220fca2b118607dcffa7c2c5c2a780c
#
_entry.id   0220fca2b118607dcffa7c2c5c2a780c
#
_cell.length_a   1.000
_cell.length_b   1.000
_cell.length_c   1.000
_cell.angle_alpha   90.00
_cell.angle_beta   90.00
_cell.angle_gamma   90.00
#
_symmetry.space_group_name_H-M   'P 1'
#
loop_
_entity.id
_entity.type
_entity.pdbx_description
1 polymer ?
#
loop_
_entity_poly.entity_id
_entity_poly.type
_entity_poly.pdbx_seq_one_letter_code
_entity_poly.pdbx_strand_id
1 'polypeptide(L)'
;MKKVWYAGVLLLVIALVFAGCSGMKSKPEPKPAEPAFVPQPVLSTCVDQKTKNFLVLLDASGSMGEKYKGQTKYKTAEQVVSRMNQTIPGGMNLNAAVITFGAGFGSDAKATFGPAVYSKEGLEASLGKATYGGYTPIGSALNAGGEKVGSMSGQTAVILVSDGKNNAGMDAVKAAQKVKNRFGDKICFYTVLVGDDPGGKALLGEIANIGQCGFSTTADAIYTSEGMANFVSTVFCSGQAAPVVAPVGDSDGDGVPDNLDQCPNTPKGATVNSVGCWAYQGDVLFDFDKADLKSSAYPILDEGVTVLENNPGLNIEIQGYTDSTGSEDYNLKLSQRRAESVKNFLVNRGIDPGRLTAKGYGSANPVASNDTPEGRAKNRRVEFRAP
;
A
#
# COMPACT_ATOMS: atom_id res chain seq x y z
N MET A 1 -73.79 11.07 -77.11
CA MET A 1 -72.85 12.16 -76.96
C MET A 1 -73.18 12.95 -75.69
N LYS A 2 -72.55 12.74 -74.61
CA LYS A 2 -72.37 13.63 -73.45
C LYS A 2 -71.39 12.94 -72.49
N LYS A 3 -70.21 13.51 -72.36
CA LYS A 3 -69.15 13.09 -71.43
C LYS A 3 -69.57 13.56 -70.02
N VAL A 4 -69.53 12.63 -69.09
CA VAL A 4 -69.67 12.94 -67.67
C VAL A 4 -68.29 12.71 -67.04
N TRP A 5 -67.76 13.78 -66.43
CA TRP A 5 -66.55 13.75 -65.64
C TRP A 5 -66.86 13.27 -64.21
N TYR A 6 -66.19 12.28 -63.75
CA TYR A 6 -66.14 11.93 -62.29
C TYR A 6 -64.82 12.40 -61.69
N ALA A 7 -64.96 13.33 -60.76
CA ALA A 7 -63.86 13.76 -59.93
C ALA A 7 -63.59 12.68 -58.86
N GLY A 8 -62.42 12.05 -58.93
CA GLY A 8 -61.97 11.12 -57.90
C GLY A 8 -61.35 11.90 -56.72
N VAL A 9 -61.93 11.70 -55.55
CA VAL A 9 -61.36 12.19 -54.28
C VAL A 9 -60.28 11.23 -53.88
N LEU A 10 -59.04 11.71 -53.86
CA LEU A 10 -57.88 10.95 -53.40
C LEU A 10 -57.78 11.08 -51.87
N LEU A 11 -58.18 10.06 -51.13
CA LEU A 11 -57.94 9.95 -49.68
C LEU A 11 -56.49 9.59 -49.43
N LEU A 12 -55.70 10.56 -48.93
CA LEU A 12 -54.33 10.36 -48.50
C LEU A 12 -54.35 9.71 -47.11
N VAL A 13 -54.09 8.42 -46.99
CA VAL A 13 -53.86 7.73 -45.70
C VAL A 13 -52.42 7.99 -45.31
N ILE A 14 -52.20 8.87 -44.36
CA ILE A 14 -50.88 9.06 -43.73
C ILE A 14 -50.66 7.91 -42.75
N ALA A 15 -49.89 6.94 -43.12
CA ALA A 15 -49.38 5.92 -42.20
C ALA A 15 -48.24 6.54 -41.40
N LEU A 16 -48.48 6.86 -40.12
CA LEU A 16 -47.45 7.21 -39.12
C LEU A 16 -46.64 5.96 -38.82
N VAL A 17 -45.49 5.85 -39.45
CA VAL A 17 -44.46 4.85 -39.09
C VAL A 17 -43.76 5.39 -37.82
N PHE A 18 -44.09 4.85 -36.68
CA PHE A 18 -43.26 5.01 -35.46
C PHE A 18 -41.93 4.27 -35.70
N ALA A 19 -40.94 5.00 -36.19
CA ALA A 19 -39.56 4.53 -36.12
C ALA A 19 -39.11 4.55 -34.66
N GLY A 20 -39.14 3.38 -34.03
CA GLY A 20 -38.52 3.17 -32.73
C GLY A 20 -37.04 3.50 -32.83
N CYS A 21 -36.57 4.53 -32.17
CA CYS A 21 -35.17 4.78 -31.92
C CYS A 21 -34.64 3.66 -31.03
N SER A 22 -34.21 2.55 -31.62
CA SER A 22 -33.29 1.62 -30.98
C SER A 22 -31.99 2.39 -30.79
N GLY A 23 -31.69 2.79 -29.55
CA GLY A 23 -30.45 3.43 -29.17
C GLY A 23 -29.28 2.61 -29.65
N MET A 24 -28.62 3.05 -30.71
CA MET A 24 -27.27 2.58 -31.03
C MET A 24 -26.40 2.93 -29.85
N LYS A 25 -26.05 1.91 -29.03
CA LYS A 25 -24.94 2.03 -28.09
C LYS A 25 -23.72 2.36 -28.95
N SER A 26 -23.27 3.58 -28.91
CA SER A 26 -22.00 3.98 -29.49
C SER A 26 -20.92 3.04 -28.95
N LYS A 27 -20.24 2.38 -29.89
CA LYS A 27 -19.05 1.59 -29.58
C LYS A 27 -18.11 2.53 -28.83
N PRO A 28 -17.61 2.17 -27.62
CA PRO A 28 -16.69 3.08 -26.92
C PRO A 28 -15.53 3.41 -27.85
N GLU A 29 -15.25 4.68 -28.03
CA GLU A 29 -14.06 5.12 -28.76
C GLU A 29 -12.84 4.41 -28.15
N PRO A 30 -11.92 3.90 -28.96
CA PRO A 30 -10.70 3.32 -28.45
C PRO A 30 -9.96 4.40 -27.66
N LYS A 31 -9.74 4.15 -26.35
CA LYS A 31 -8.95 5.03 -25.48
C LYS A 31 -7.63 5.32 -26.22
N PRO A 32 -7.19 6.59 -26.32
CA PRO A 32 -5.91 6.91 -26.93
C PRO A 32 -4.82 6.01 -26.35
N ALA A 33 -4.02 5.41 -27.20
CA ALA A 33 -2.88 4.61 -26.75
C ALA A 33 -2.00 5.47 -25.84
N GLU A 34 -1.70 4.98 -24.64
CA GLU A 34 -0.77 5.68 -23.76
C GLU A 34 0.54 5.89 -24.52
N PRO A 35 1.16 7.09 -24.42
CA PRO A 35 2.42 7.35 -25.09
C PRO A 35 3.46 6.30 -24.66
N ALA A 36 4.24 5.81 -25.63
CA ALA A 36 5.28 4.83 -25.35
C ALA A 36 6.22 5.37 -24.26
N PHE A 37 6.59 4.52 -23.30
CA PHE A 37 7.56 4.90 -22.28
C PHE A 37 8.90 5.19 -22.91
N VAL A 38 9.42 6.39 -22.67
CA VAL A 38 10.75 6.83 -23.12
C VAL A 38 11.60 7.06 -21.87
N PRO A 39 12.64 6.25 -21.61
CA PRO A 39 13.51 6.45 -20.47
C PRO A 39 14.15 7.83 -20.48
N GLN A 40 14.09 8.57 -19.37
CA GLN A 40 14.85 9.82 -19.24
C GLN A 40 16.28 9.52 -18.78
N PRO A 41 17.28 10.27 -19.29
CA PRO A 41 18.66 10.09 -18.88
C PRO A 41 18.87 10.43 -17.40
N VAL A 42 19.42 9.50 -16.64
CA VAL A 42 19.79 9.67 -15.22
C VAL A 42 21.25 10.15 -15.09
N LEU A 43 22.04 10.06 -16.17
CA LEU A 43 23.50 10.31 -16.18
C LEU A 43 23.93 11.71 -15.75
N SER A 44 23.13 12.75 -16.00
CA SER A 44 23.47 14.13 -15.59
C SER A 44 23.37 14.35 -14.07
N THR A 45 22.76 13.43 -13.37
CA THR A 45 22.45 13.52 -11.95
C THR A 45 23.10 12.42 -11.11
N CYS A 46 23.66 11.38 -11.75
CA CYS A 46 24.35 10.26 -11.11
C CYS A 46 25.85 10.55 -11.05
N VAL A 47 26.28 11.28 -10.02
CA VAL A 47 27.71 11.63 -9.86
C VAL A 47 28.53 10.39 -9.50
N ASP A 48 28.04 9.59 -8.55
CA ASP A 48 28.71 8.38 -8.09
C ASP A 48 27.70 7.22 -7.93
N GLN A 49 28.17 6.01 -8.16
CA GLN A 49 27.40 4.81 -7.96
C GLN A 49 27.30 4.45 -6.47
N LYS A 50 26.09 4.54 -5.91
CA LYS A 50 25.77 4.18 -4.51
C LYS A 50 25.62 2.67 -4.34
N THR A 51 24.77 2.06 -5.15
CA THR A 51 24.38 0.67 -5.07
C THR A 51 25.29 -0.22 -5.89
N LYS A 52 25.82 -1.28 -5.30
CA LYS A 52 26.64 -2.29 -5.99
C LYS A 52 25.82 -3.50 -6.45
N ASN A 53 24.75 -3.80 -5.73
CA ASN A 53 23.90 -4.92 -6.03
C ASN A 53 22.44 -4.52 -5.91
N PHE A 54 21.56 -5.12 -6.71
CA PHE A 54 20.14 -4.99 -6.50
C PHE A 54 19.42 -6.33 -6.64
N LEU A 55 18.37 -6.50 -5.86
CA LEU A 55 17.52 -7.67 -5.83
C LEU A 55 16.07 -7.22 -6.02
N VAL A 56 15.43 -7.69 -7.08
CA VAL A 56 14.00 -7.49 -7.28
C VAL A 56 13.26 -8.69 -6.70
N LEU A 57 12.33 -8.41 -5.78
CA LEU A 57 11.33 -9.36 -5.30
C LEU A 57 10.01 -9.03 -6.00
N LEU A 58 9.62 -9.86 -6.96
CA LEU A 58 8.45 -9.65 -7.81
C LEU A 58 7.30 -10.57 -7.38
N ASP A 59 6.24 -9.96 -6.90
CA ASP A 59 5.03 -10.66 -6.48
C ASP A 59 4.24 -11.18 -7.68
N ALA A 60 4.00 -12.48 -7.70
CA ALA A 60 3.15 -13.17 -8.65
C ALA A 60 2.02 -13.95 -7.95
N SER A 61 1.57 -13.48 -6.80
CA SER A 61 0.45 -14.09 -6.06
C SER A 61 -0.89 -13.91 -6.76
N GLY A 62 -1.92 -14.60 -6.26
CA GLY A 62 -3.26 -14.58 -6.83
C GLY A 62 -3.89 -13.19 -6.88
N SER A 63 -3.68 -12.35 -5.86
CA SER A 63 -4.17 -10.97 -5.82
C SER A 63 -3.55 -10.08 -6.91
N MET A 64 -2.35 -10.40 -7.37
CA MET A 64 -1.71 -9.72 -8.49
C MET A 64 -2.41 -9.97 -9.84
N GLY A 65 -3.29 -10.98 -9.92
CA GLY A 65 -4.18 -11.22 -11.06
C GLY A 65 -5.38 -10.27 -11.13
N GLU A 66 -5.68 -9.53 -10.06
CA GLU A 66 -6.74 -8.54 -10.03
C GLU A 66 -6.46 -7.39 -11.02
N LYS A 67 -7.54 -6.84 -11.59
CA LYS A 67 -7.41 -5.70 -12.50
C LYS A 67 -7.22 -4.39 -11.73
N TYR A 68 -6.25 -3.62 -12.16
CA TYR A 68 -5.99 -2.27 -11.70
C TYR A 68 -5.72 -1.37 -12.92
N LYS A 69 -6.47 -0.28 -13.06
CA LYS A 69 -6.34 0.69 -14.19
C LYS A 69 -6.35 0.04 -15.58
N GLY A 70 -7.15 -1.03 -15.76
CA GLY A 70 -7.38 -1.65 -17.06
C GLY A 70 -6.50 -2.84 -17.41
N GLN A 71 -5.48 -3.13 -16.60
CA GLN A 71 -4.62 -4.33 -16.74
C GLN A 71 -4.48 -5.07 -15.40
N THR A 72 -3.84 -6.23 -15.39
CA THR A 72 -3.58 -6.93 -14.11
C THR A 72 -2.49 -6.20 -13.32
N LYS A 73 -2.57 -6.26 -11.98
CA LYS A 73 -1.50 -5.76 -11.11
C LYS A 73 -0.15 -6.40 -11.47
N TYR A 74 -0.14 -7.69 -11.76
CA TYR A 74 1.07 -8.40 -12.18
C TYR A 74 1.70 -7.78 -13.44
N LYS A 75 0.88 -7.45 -14.45
CA LYS A 75 1.38 -6.77 -15.65
C LYS A 75 1.95 -5.39 -15.35
N THR A 76 1.31 -4.64 -14.45
CA THR A 76 1.84 -3.35 -13.97
C THR A 76 3.18 -3.53 -13.26
N ALA A 77 3.31 -4.57 -12.39
CA ALA A 77 4.55 -4.87 -11.70
C ALA A 77 5.70 -5.22 -12.66
N GLU A 78 5.44 -6.04 -13.68
CA GLU A 78 6.40 -6.35 -14.73
C GLU A 78 6.83 -5.09 -15.49
N GLN A 79 5.88 -4.22 -15.83
CA GLN A 79 6.19 -2.96 -16.53
C GLN A 79 7.02 -2.01 -15.67
N VAL A 80 6.78 -1.95 -14.35
CA VAL A 80 7.62 -1.18 -13.42
C VAL A 80 9.05 -1.68 -13.45
N VAL A 81 9.26 -3.00 -13.35
CA VAL A 81 10.62 -3.58 -13.39
C VAL A 81 11.28 -3.39 -14.75
N SER A 82 10.54 -3.54 -15.86
CA SER A 82 11.04 -3.33 -17.22
C SER A 82 11.43 -1.84 -17.45
N ARG A 83 10.60 -0.88 -17.03
CA ARG A 83 10.92 0.56 -17.13
C ARG A 83 12.11 0.94 -16.28
N MET A 84 12.23 0.40 -15.07
CA MET A 84 13.42 0.55 -14.23
C MET A 84 14.66 0.02 -14.96
N ASN A 85 14.59 -1.18 -15.52
CA ASN A 85 15.65 -1.81 -16.29
C ASN A 85 16.11 -0.95 -17.48
N GLN A 86 15.17 -0.37 -18.22
CA GLN A 86 15.45 0.53 -19.33
C GLN A 86 16.12 1.84 -18.87
N THR A 87 15.77 2.32 -17.67
CA THR A 87 16.22 3.61 -17.12
C THR A 87 17.57 3.53 -16.42
N ILE A 88 17.97 2.35 -15.88
CA ILE A 88 19.30 2.17 -15.26
C ILE A 88 20.38 2.60 -16.26
N PRO A 89 21.29 3.53 -15.88
CA PRO A 89 22.34 3.99 -16.76
C PRO A 89 23.25 2.86 -17.25
N GLY A 90 23.67 2.95 -18.51
CA GLY A 90 24.74 2.09 -19.02
C GLY A 90 26.06 2.34 -18.30
N GLY A 91 26.92 1.32 -18.21
CA GLY A 91 28.24 1.45 -17.59
C GLY A 91 28.30 1.32 -16.08
N MET A 92 27.17 1.18 -15.40
CA MET A 92 27.14 0.82 -13.97
C MET A 92 27.64 -0.60 -13.75
N ASN A 93 28.57 -0.78 -12.81
CA ASN A 93 29.06 -2.10 -12.40
C ASN A 93 28.13 -2.66 -11.30
N LEU A 94 27.12 -3.40 -11.72
CA LEU A 94 26.07 -3.92 -10.85
C LEU A 94 26.04 -5.46 -10.90
N ASN A 95 25.71 -6.09 -9.76
CA ASN A 95 25.18 -7.44 -9.75
C ASN A 95 23.67 -7.36 -9.50
N ALA A 96 22.93 -8.29 -10.08
CA ALA A 96 21.47 -8.30 -9.95
C ALA A 96 20.93 -9.71 -9.73
N ALA A 97 19.77 -9.76 -9.09
CA ALA A 97 18.93 -10.95 -9.05
C ALA A 97 17.46 -10.53 -9.14
N VAL A 98 16.64 -11.40 -9.73
CA VAL A 98 15.18 -11.30 -9.70
C VAL A 98 14.65 -12.58 -9.08
N ILE A 99 13.84 -12.43 -8.05
CA ILE A 99 13.12 -13.53 -7.39
C ILE A 99 11.64 -13.26 -7.58
N THR A 100 10.95 -14.16 -8.26
CA THR A 100 9.49 -14.16 -8.34
C THR A 100 8.94 -15.08 -7.25
N PHE A 101 7.91 -14.63 -6.52
CA PHE A 101 7.29 -15.38 -5.43
C PHE A 101 5.77 -15.37 -5.56
N GLY A 102 5.11 -16.35 -4.91
CA GLY A 102 3.65 -16.48 -4.92
C GLY A 102 3.08 -17.05 -6.21
N ALA A 103 3.89 -17.50 -7.16
CA ALA A 103 3.45 -18.17 -8.37
C ALA A 103 3.06 -19.63 -8.05
N GLY A 104 1.77 -19.96 -8.17
CA GLY A 104 1.25 -21.30 -7.88
C GLY A 104 0.89 -21.50 -6.40
N PHE A 105 0.55 -22.74 -6.01
CA PHE A 105 0.04 -23.08 -4.67
C PHE A 105 1.13 -23.29 -3.59
N GLY A 106 2.39 -22.92 -3.87
CA GLY A 106 3.50 -23.06 -2.94
C GLY A 106 4.01 -21.72 -2.38
N SER A 107 4.80 -21.80 -1.32
CA SER A 107 5.54 -20.65 -0.74
C SER A 107 6.85 -20.35 -1.49
N ASP A 108 7.02 -20.89 -2.68
CA ASP A 108 8.31 -20.93 -3.36
C ASP A 108 8.66 -19.57 -3.98
N ALA A 109 9.75 -19.00 -3.46
CA ALA A 109 10.44 -17.88 -4.06
C ALA A 109 11.49 -18.42 -5.05
N LYS A 110 11.25 -18.20 -6.36
CA LYS A 110 12.11 -18.73 -7.42
C LYS A 110 12.95 -17.64 -8.05
N ALA A 111 14.27 -17.82 -8.07
CA ALA A 111 15.14 -16.94 -8.85
C ALA A 111 14.88 -17.13 -10.35
N THR A 112 14.47 -16.07 -11.02
CA THR A 112 14.25 -16.02 -12.47
C THR A 112 15.44 -15.38 -13.20
N PHE A 113 16.27 -14.61 -12.45
CA PHE A 113 17.55 -14.07 -12.91
C PHE A 113 18.55 -14.04 -11.75
N GLY A 114 19.81 -14.32 -12.00
CA GLY A 114 20.92 -14.15 -11.07
C GLY A 114 20.86 -15.01 -9.77
N PRO A 115 21.72 -14.68 -8.78
CA PRO A 115 22.68 -13.56 -8.74
C PRO A 115 23.74 -13.65 -9.83
N ALA A 116 23.91 -12.58 -10.60
CA ALA A 116 24.87 -12.48 -11.70
C ALA A 116 25.25 -11.02 -11.97
N VAL A 117 26.28 -10.80 -12.77
CA VAL A 117 26.56 -9.49 -13.33
C VAL A 117 25.32 -9.02 -14.10
N TYR A 118 24.87 -7.81 -13.81
CA TYR A 118 23.69 -7.25 -14.39
C TYR A 118 23.85 -7.02 -15.91
N SER A 119 22.84 -7.43 -16.66
CA SER A 119 22.65 -7.04 -18.06
C SER A 119 21.19 -6.69 -18.29
N LYS A 120 20.92 -5.66 -19.07
CA LYS A 120 19.54 -5.23 -19.39
C LYS A 120 18.76 -6.36 -20.08
N GLU A 121 19.38 -7.02 -21.02
CA GLU A 121 18.79 -8.12 -21.79
C GLU A 121 18.48 -9.33 -20.88
N GLY A 122 19.41 -9.67 -19.98
CA GLY A 122 19.24 -10.79 -19.06
C GLY A 122 18.11 -10.57 -18.07
N LEU A 123 18.00 -9.36 -17.52
CA LEU A 123 16.91 -9.00 -16.62
C LEU A 123 15.57 -8.97 -17.37
N GLU A 124 15.50 -8.29 -18.53
CA GLU A 124 14.28 -8.24 -19.35
C GLU A 124 13.79 -9.64 -19.73
N ALA A 125 14.69 -10.51 -20.14
CA ALA A 125 14.36 -11.90 -20.48
C ALA A 125 13.89 -12.74 -19.28
N SER A 126 14.04 -12.25 -18.06
CA SER A 126 13.54 -12.90 -16.83
C SER A 126 12.08 -12.59 -16.54
N LEU A 127 11.55 -11.49 -17.08
CA LEU A 127 10.16 -11.07 -16.92
C LEU A 127 9.23 -11.91 -17.80
N GLY A 128 7.95 -11.97 -17.48
CA GLY A 128 6.93 -12.73 -18.24
C GLY A 128 7.02 -14.25 -18.14
N LYS A 129 7.93 -14.77 -17.30
CA LYS A 129 8.11 -16.24 -17.15
C LYS A 129 7.22 -16.86 -16.09
N ALA A 130 6.69 -16.07 -15.17
CA ALA A 130 5.82 -16.56 -14.11
C ALA A 130 4.35 -16.33 -14.47
N THR A 131 3.52 -17.29 -14.08
CA THR A 131 2.08 -17.12 -14.06
C THR A 131 1.68 -16.74 -12.65
N TYR A 132 0.84 -15.72 -12.50
CA TYR A 132 0.33 -15.33 -11.20
C TYR A 132 -0.70 -16.32 -10.66
N GLY A 133 -0.71 -16.50 -9.34
CA GLY A 133 -1.65 -17.41 -8.66
C GLY A 133 -1.06 -17.92 -7.34
N GLY A 134 -1.90 -18.25 -6.36
CA GLY A 134 -1.46 -18.76 -5.06
C GLY A 134 -1.37 -17.69 -3.98
N TYR A 135 -0.65 -18.02 -2.91
CA TYR A 135 -0.52 -17.16 -1.72
C TYR A 135 0.55 -16.10 -1.90
N THR A 136 0.56 -15.11 -1.00
CA THR A 136 1.53 -13.99 -0.99
C THR A 136 2.51 -14.13 0.18
N PRO A 137 3.62 -14.88 0.03
CA PRO A 137 4.59 -15.10 1.12
C PRO A 137 5.71 -14.04 1.11
N ILE A 138 5.40 -12.76 1.32
CA ILE A 138 6.39 -11.66 1.29
C ILE A 138 7.55 -11.93 2.26
N GLY A 139 7.25 -12.38 3.48
CA GLY A 139 8.29 -12.66 4.47
C GLY A 139 9.24 -13.78 4.04
N SER A 140 8.72 -14.84 3.39
CA SER A 140 9.55 -15.91 2.83
C SER A 140 10.40 -15.40 1.67
N ALA A 141 9.86 -14.53 0.81
CA ALA A 141 10.60 -13.91 -0.28
C ALA A 141 11.75 -13.01 0.23
N LEU A 142 11.49 -12.21 1.28
CA LEU A 142 12.51 -11.39 1.93
C LEU A 142 13.64 -12.26 2.54
N ASN A 143 13.29 -13.35 3.21
CA ASN A 143 14.29 -14.28 3.76
C ASN A 143 15.12 -14.94 2.65
N ALA A 144 14.49 -15.45 1.59
CA ALA A 144 15.16 -16.02 0.44
C ALA A 144 16.07 -15.00 -0.27
N GLY A 145 15.59 -13.75 -0.40
CA GLY A 145 16.40 -12.64 -0.90
C GLY A 145 17.61 -12.36 -0.04
N GLY A 146 17.44 -12.33 1.29
CA GLY A 146 18.55 -12.18 2.24
C GLY A 146 19.63 -13.24 2.09
N GLU A 147 19.27 -14.48 1.79
CA GLU A 147 20.27 -15.53 1.52
C GLU A 147 21.10 -15.24 0.26
N LYS A 148 20.47 -14.69 -0.79
CA LYS A 148 21.19 -14.29 -2.02
C LYS A 148 22.08 -13.09 -1.78
N VAL A 149 21.65 -12.11 -1.00
CA VAL A 149 22.45 -10.94 -0.59
C VAL A 149 23.72 -11.39 0.15
N GLY A 150 23.67 -12.46 0.94
CA GLY A 150 24.82 -12.99 1.68
C GLY A 150 26.01 -13.38 0.82
N SER A 151 25.82 -13.65 -0.47
CA SER A 151 26.88 -13.94 -1.44
C SER A 151 27.39 -12.70 -2.19
N MET A 152 26.83 -11.51 -1.95
CA MET A 152 27.15 -10.26 -2.63
C MET A 152 27.94 -9.32 -1.71
N SER A 153 28.96 -8.63 -2.26
CA SER A 153 29.74 -7.63 -1.53
C SER A 153 29.24 -6.21 -1.86
N GLY A 154 29.21 -5.33 -0.84
CA GLY A 154 28.82 -3.92 -1.00
C GLY A 154 27.34 -3.67 -0.79
N GLN A 155 26.93 -2.42 -1.03
CA GLN A 155 25.56 -1.97 -0.80
C GLN A 155 24.56 -2.64 -1.75
N THR A 156 23.49 -3.17 -1.18
CA THR A 156 22.44 -3.90 -1.89
C THR A 156 21.08 -3.21 -1.72
N ALA A 157 20.45 -2.88 -2.84
CA ALA A 157 19.06 -2.43 -2.87
C ALA A 157 18.14 -3.65 -3.03
N VAL A 158 17.23 -3.87 -2.09
CA VAL A 158 16.13 -4.84 -2.22
C VAL A 158 14.89 -4.07 -2.66
N ILE A 159 14.38 -4.38 -3.84
CA ILE A 159 13.25 -3.72 -4.47
C ILE A 159 12.09 -4.71 -4.47
N LEU A 160 11.12 -4.50 -3.57
CA LEU A 160 9.92 -5.34 -3.44
C LEU A 160 8.76 -4.70 -4.21
N VAL A 161 8.25 -5.40 -5.20
CA VAL A 161 7.10 -4.97 -6.02
C VAL A 161 5.93 -5.91 -5.75
N SER A 162 4.89 -5.41 -5.07
CA SER A 162 3.77 -6.22 -4.56
C SER A 162 2.53 -5.35 -4.33
N ASP A 163 1.34 -5.97 -4.21
CA ASP A 163 0.15 -5.28 -3.68
C ASP A 163 0.08 -5.32 -2.12
N GLY A 164 1.08 -5.91 -1.48
CA GLY A 164 1.27 -5.88 -0.02
C GLY A 164 0.36 -6.83 0.78
N LYS A 165 -0.42 -7.67 0.13
CA LYS A 165 -1.30 -8.64 0.81
C LYS A 165 -0.51 -9.87 1.27
N ASN A 166 0.20 -9.77 2.42
CA ASN A 166 0.93 -10.92 2.99
C ASN A 166 -0.03 -11.87 3.69
N ASN A 167 -0.31 -13.03 3.10
CA ASN A 167 -1.29 -14.00 3.61
C ASN A 167 -0.74 -15.41 3.82
N ALA A 168 0.55 -15.62 3.66
CA ALA A 168 1.20 -16.91 3.87
C ALA A 168 2.67 -16.79 4.27
N GLY A 169 3.20 -17.84 4.80
CA GLY A 169 4.62 -17.96 5.13
C GLY A 169 5.02 -17.19 6.39
N MET A 170 6.25 -16.66 6.36
CA MET A 170 6.83 -15.90 7.46
C MET A 170 6.21 -14.50 7.53
N ASP A 171 6.07 -13.96 8.75
CA ASP A 171 5.73 -12.55 8.96
C ASP A 171 6.74 -11.66 8.22
N ALA A 172 6.22 -10.75 7.40
CA ALA A 172 7.04 -9.95 6.49
C ALA A 172 7.91 -8.91 7.24
N VAL A 173 7.37 -8.32 8.31
CA VAL A 173 8.08 -7.34 9.15
C VAL A 173 9.21 -8.01 9.88
N LYS A 174 8.96 -9.16 10.52
CA LYS A 174 10.00 -9.96 11.20
C LYS A 174 11.06 -10.44 10.23
N ALA A 175 10.67 -10.81 9.01
CA ALA A 175 11.63 -11.22 7.98
C ALA A 175 12.54 -10.05 7.55
N ALA A 176 11.96 -8.86 7.30
CA ALA A 176 12.71 -7.65 6.98
C ALA A 176 13.68 -7.30 8.11
N GLN A 177 13.22 -7.33 9.38
CA GLN A 177 14.04 -7.06 10.54
C GLN A 177 15.21 -8.07 10.68
N LYS A 178 14.92 -9.36 10.46
CA LYS A 178 15.96 -10.41 10.47
C LYS A 178 17.03 -10.15 9.41
N VAL A 179 16.62 -9.79 8.19
CA VAL A 179 17.53 -9.47 7.09
C VAL A 179 18.34 -8.20 7.40
N LYS A 180 17.69 -7.14 7.90
CA LYS A 180 18.37 -5.89 8.31
C LYS A 180 19.38 -6.15 9.44
N ASN A 181 19.00 -6.91 10.45
CA ASN A 181 19.90 -7.26 11.56
C ASN A 181 21.16 -8.04 11.09
N ARG A 182 20.99 -8.88 10.05
CA ARG A 182 22.11 -9.68 9.50
C ARG A 182 23.08 -8.84 8.67
N PHE A 183 22.58 -7.88 7.89
CA PHE A 183 23.38 -7.15 6.89
C PHE A 183 23.63 -5.69 7.25
N GLY A 184 22.95 -5.16 8.26
CA GLY A 184 23.13 -3.79 8.72
C GLY A 184 22.89 -2.75 7.62
N ASP A 185 23.80 -1.78 7.52
CA ASP A 185 23.68 -0.68 6.55
C ASP A 185 24.03 -1.08 5.11
N LYS A 186 24.44 -2.33 4.90
CA LYS A 186 24.68 -2.85 3.55
C LYS A 186 23.40 -3.15 2.78
N ILE A 187 22.22 -3.10 3.42
CA ILE A 187 20.95 -3.39 2.80
C ILE A 187 19.96 -2.24 2.98
N CYS A 188 19.33 -1.83 1.88
CA CYS A 188 18.23 -0.87 1.87
C CYS A 188 17.00 -1.52 1.24
N PHE A 189 15.81 -1.30 1.84
CA PHE A 189 14.56 -1.77 1.28
C PHE A 189 13.84 -0.63 0.54
N TYR A 190 13.51 -0.90 -0.71
CA TYR A 190 12.66 -0.05 -1.56
C TYR A 190 11.41 -0.84 -1.88
N THR A 191 10.25 -0.30 -1.58
CA THR A 191 8.99 -1.00 -1.82
C THR A 191 8.13 -0.25 -2.81
N VAL A 192 7.49 -0.98 -3.72
CA VAL A 192 6.61 -0.43 -4.74
C VAL A 192 5.24 -1.09 -4.62
N LEU A 193 4.26 -0.33 -4.16
CA LEU A 193 2.87 -0.78 -4.08
C LEU A 193 2.25 -0.80 -5.48
N VAL A 194 1.67 -1.93 -5.86
CA VAL A 194 0.89 -2.09 -7.09
C VAL A 194 -0.60 -2.18 -6.73
N GLY A 195 -1.31 -1.10 -6.95
CA GLY A 195 -2.70 -0.95 -6.52
C GLY A 195 -2.85 0.14 -5.47
N ASP A 196 -3.96 0.07 -4.74
CA ASP A 196 -4.40 1.09 -3.79
C ASP A 196 -4.84 0.51 -2.43
N ASP A 197 -4.46 -0.73 -2.14
CA ASP A 197 -4.80 -1.40 -0.87
C ASP A 197 -4.12 -0.70 0.32
N PRO A 198 -4.89 -0.15 1.29
CA PRO A 198 -4.31 0.58 2.41
C PRO A 198 -3.46 -0.30 3.33
N GLY A 199 -3.85 -1.55 3.54
CA GLY A 199 -3.10 -2.51 4.35
C GLY A 199 -1.78 -2.88 3.68
N GLY A 200 -1.79 -3.06 2.36
CA GLY A 200 -0.60 -3.27 1.55
C GLY A 200 0.34 -2.07 1.60
N LYS A 201 -0.20 -0.84 1.50
CA LYS A 201 0.56 0.39 1.63
C LYS A 201 1.27 0.47 2.98
N ALA A 202 0.55 0.22 4.07
CA ALA A 202 1.10 0.24 5.42
C ALA A 202 2.23 -0.80 5.60
N LEU A 203 1.99 -2.06 5.19
CA LEU A 203 2.99 -3.12 5.32
C LEU A 203 4.27 -2.81 4.51
N LEU A 204 4.12 -2.36 3.27
CA LEU A 204 5.27 -2.03 2.43
C LEU A 204 6.04 -0.81 2.96
N GLY A 205 5.33 0.18 3.53
CA GLY A 205 5.94 1.30 4.25
C GLY A 205 6.77 0.84 5.44
N GLU A 206 6.22 -0.03 6.28
CA GLU A 206 6.93 -0.58 7.45
C GLU A 206 8.19 -1.35 7.05
N ILE A 207 8.13 -2.17 6.00
CA ILE A 207 9.31 -2.88 5.47
C ILE A 207 10.39 -1.90 5.00
N ALA A 208 9.99 -0.84 4.28
CA ALA A 208 10.95 0.17 3.80
C ALA A 208 11.63 0.90 4.96
N ASN A 209 10.87 1.28 6.00
CA ASN A 209 11.37 1.97 7.18
C ASN A 209 12.37 1.13 7.97
N ILE A 210 12.17 -0.19 8.07
CA ILE A 210 13.15 -1.11 8.68
C ILE A 210 14.51 -1.01 7.99
N GLY A 211 14.54 -0.75 6.69
CA GLY A 211 15.77 -0.55 5.92
C GLY A 211 16.60 0.65 6.34
N GLN A 212 15.99 1.70 6.90
CA GLN A 212 16.62 2.98 7.32
C GLN A 212 17.31 3.77 6.19
N CYS A 213 17.37 3.25 4.99
CA CYS A 213 18.06 3.85 3.84
C CYS A 213 17.29 3.65 2.51
N GLY A 214 16.08 3.11 2.56
CA GLY A 214 15.17 2.97 1.44
C GLY A 214 13.91 3.82 1.64
N PHE A 215 12.92 3.61 0.80
CA PHE A 215 11.60 4.25 0.91
C PHE A 215 10.51 3.39 0.25
N SER A 216 9.25 3.69 0.58
CA SER A 216 8.09 3.12 -0.07
C SER A 216 7.53 4.09 -1.10
N THR A 217 7.08 3.55 -2.24
CA THR A 217 6.42 4.32 -3.30
C THR A 217 5.29 3.50 -3.93
N THR A 218 4.57 4.08 -4.89
CA THR A 218 3.54 3.37 -5.66
C THR A 218 3.98 3.18 -7.11
N ALA A 219 3.47 2.15 -7.76
CA ALA A 219 3.67 1.95 -9.19
C ALA A 219 3.24 3.19 -9.99
N ASP A 220 2.14 3.84 -9.61
CA ASP A 220 1.63 5.04 -10.26
C ASP A 220 2.62 6.20 -10.21
N ALA A 221 3.25 6.44 -9.06
CA ALA A 221 4.21 7.54 -8.88
C ALA A 221 5.45 7.39 -9.78
N ILE A 222 5.88 6.15 -10.02
CA ILE A 222 7.07 5.84 -10.83
C ILE A 222 6.75 5.34 -12.24
N TYR A 223 5.47 5.40 -12.64
CA TYR A 223 5.06 4.93 -13.97
C TYR A 223 5.43 5.88 -15.09
N THR A 224 5.60 7.16 -14.81
CA THR A 224 6.08 8.17 -15.78
C THR A 224 7.58 8.08 -15.99
N SER A 225 8.08 8.63 -17.10
CA SER A 225 9.51 8.66 -17.39
C SER A 225 10.30 9.44 -16.33
N GLU A 226 9.75 10.55 -15.85
CA GLU A 226 10.35 11.38 -14.79
C GLU A 226 10.34 10.65 -13.44
N GLY A 227 9.18 10.10 -13.02
CA GLY A 227 9.08 9.34 -11.77
C GLY A 227 10.03 8.14 -11.74
N MET A 228 10.17 7.43 -12.87
CA MET A 228 11.10 6.31 -12.97
C MET A 228 12.57 6.78 -12.96
N ALA A 229 12.91 7.88 -13.60
CA ALA A 229 14.27 8.45 -13.56
C ALA A 229 14.65 8.85 -12.12
N ASN A 230 13.73 9.48 -11.40
CA ASN A 230 13.91 9.84 -10.00
C ASN A 230 14.07 8.61 -9.10
N PHE A 231 13.26 7.58 -9.30
CA PHE A 231 13.37 6.31 -8.57
C PHE A 231 14.75 5.67 -8.81
N VAL A 232 15.15 5.49 -10.06
CA VAL A 232 16.43 4.90 -10.43
C VAL A 232 17.61 5.71 -9.86
N SER A 233 17.56 7.03 -9.97
CA SER A 233 18.58 7.92 -9.43
C SER A 233 18.72 7.73 -7.91
N THR A 234 17.62 7.70 -7.17
CA THR A 234 17.64 7.52 -5.71
C THR A 234 18.17 6.16 -5.28
N VAL A 235 17.82 5.11 -6.02
CA VAL A 235 18.25 3.73 -5.70
C VAL A 235 19.73 3.51 -6.02
N PHE A 236 20.21 4.02 -7.15
CA PHE A 236 21.51 3.60 -7.70
C PHE A 236 22.62 4.64 -7.59
N CYS A 237 22.28 5.92 -7.39
CA CYS A 237 23.24 7.03 -7.43
C CYS A 237 23.45 7.69 -6.06
N SER A 238 24.69 8.12 -5.76
CA SER A 238 25.01 9.01 -4.65
C SER A 238 25.25 10.43 -5.17
N GLY A 239 25.07 11.43 -4.31
CA GLY A 239 25.33 12.85 -4.65
C GLY A 239 24.12 13.62 -5.17
N GLN A 240 22.98 12.99 -5.36
CA GLN A 240 21.72 13.72 -5.39
C GLN A 240 21.18 13.90 -3.97
N ALA A 241 20.74 15.10 -3.64
CA ALA A 241 19.61 15.21 -2.73
C ALA A 241 18.58 14.19 -3.24
N ALA A 242 18.11 13.31 -2.35
CA ALA A 242 16.98 12.43 -2.68
C ALA A 242 16.03 13.22 -3.56
N PRO A 243 15.52 12.68 -4.71
CA PRO A 243 14.57 13.46 -5.49
C PRO A 243 13.67 14.04 -4.43
N VAL A 244 13.46 15.33 -4.51
CA VAL A 244 12.40 15.93 -3.77
C VAL A 244 11.12 15.37 -4.43
N VAL A 245 10.77 14.14 -4.12
CA VAL A 245 9.51 13.92 -3.46
C VAL A 245 9.60 14.94 -2.34
N ALA A 246 8.96 16.09 -2.55
CA ALA A 246 8.93 17.18 -1.58
C ALA A 246 8.83 16.48 -0.24
N PRO A 247 9.78 16.69 0.69
CA PRO A 247 9.86 15.84 1.87
C PRO A 247 8.44 15.62 2.24
N VAL A 248 7.97 14.36 2.14
CA VAL A 248 6.56 14.12 2.41
C VAL A 248 6.54 14.60 3.82
N GLY A 249 5.96 15.81 4.01
CA GLY A 249 6.03 16.48 5.25
C GLY A 249 5.55 15.50 6.29
N ASP A 250 6.10 15.51 7.42
CA ASP A 250 5.52 14.98 8.63
C ASP A 250 5.03 16.25 9.35
N SER A 251 3.83 16.68 8.94
CA SER A 251 3.32 18.00 9.28
C SER A 251 3.00 18.13 10.76
N ASP A 252 2.67 17.04 11.41
CA ASP A 252 2.40 17.00 12.86
C ASP A 252 3.55 16.43 13.68
N GLY A 253 4.58 15.87 13.02
CA GLY A 253 5.81 15.40 13.66
C GLY A 253 5.65 14.11 14.44
N ASP A 254 4.70 13.26 14.04
CA ASP A 254 4.41 11.97 14.69
C ASP A 254 5.31 10.81 14.20
N GLY A 255 6.15 11.08 13.21
CA GLY A 255 7.08 10.12 12.61
C GLY A 255 6.51 9.37 11.41
N VAL A 256 5.27 9.68 10.99
CA VAL A 256 4.63 9.11 9.80
C VAL A 256 4.50 10.21 8.74
N PRO A 257 5.07 10.03 7.55
CA PRO A 257 5.00 11.01 6.49
C PRO A 257 3.57 11.33 6.05
N ASP A 258 3.25 12.61 5.73
CA ASP A 258 1.91 13.10 5.35
C ASP A 258 1.20 12.25 4.30
N ASN A 259 1.94 11.65 3.36
CA ASN A 259 1.36 10.78 2.33
C ASN A 259 0.96 9.38 2.83
N LEU A 260 1.45 8.98 3.99
CA LEU A 260 1.14 7.73 4.69
C LEU A 260 0.21 7.98 5.87
N ASP A 261 0.20 9.23 6.35
CA ASP A 261 -0.55 9.63 7.51
C ASP A 261 -2.04 9.76 7.20
N GLN A 262 -2.84 9.00 7.93
CA GLN A 262 -4.31 9.05 7.89
C GLN A 262 -4.88 9.95 8.98
N CYS A 263 -4.03 10.47 9.85
CA CYS A 263 -4.37 11.28 10.99
C CYS A 263 -3.49 12.53 11.10
N PRO A 264 -3.55 13.46 10.14
CA PRO A 264 -2.57 14.53 9.92
C PRO A 264 -2.53 15.64 11.01
N ASN A 265 -3.12 15.41 12.15
CA ASN A 265 -3.10 16.32 13.30
C ASN A 265 -2.89 15.53 14.60
N THR A 266 -2.09 14.47 14.56
CA THR A 266 -1.76 13.71 15.76
C THR A 266 -0.99 14.58 16.77
N PRO A 267 -1.40 14.64 18.04
CA PRO A 267 -0.75 15.49 19.01
C PRO A 267 0.68 15.03 19.29
N LYS A 268 1.59 15.99 19.44
CA LYS A 268 2.98 15.68 19.77
C LYS A 268 3.08 14.84 21.05
N GLY A 269 3.81 13.73 20.96
CA GLY A 269 4.03 12.79 22.05
C GLY A 269 2.99 11.66 22.12
N ALA A 270 2.00 11.63 21.22
CA ALA A 270 1.08 10.51 21.09
C ALA A 270 1.78 9.30 20.46
N THR A 271 1.47 8.10 20.97
CA THR A 271 1.92 6.85 20.36
C THR A 271 1.05 6.54 19.16
N VAL A 272 1.65 6.51 17.95
CA VAL A 272 0.93 6.30 16.71
C VAL A 272 1.12 4.88 16.15
N ASN A 273 0.14 4.45 15.37
CA ASN A 273 0.26 3.25 14.56
C ASN A 273 1.01 3.54 13.23
N SER A 274 1.17 2.53 12.39
CA SER A 274 1.90 2.64 11.11
C SER A 274 1.27 3.59 10.06
N VAL A 275 0.10 4.15 10.35
CA VAL A 275 -0.60 5.12 9.50
C VAL A 275 -0.82 6.47 10.21
N GLY A 276 0.02 6.82 11.18
CA GLY A 276 0.01 8.12 11.85
C GLY A 276 -1.15 8.35 12.82
N CYS A 277 -1.98 7.35 13.07
CA CYS A 277 -3.11 7.52 13.97
C CYS A 277 -2.73 7.16 15.41
N TRP A 278 -3.05 8.05 16.33
CA TRP A 278 -2.94 7.79 17.76
C TRP A 278 -3.90 6.66 18.15
N ALA A 279 -3.37 5.45 18.30
CA ALA A 279 -4.19 4.25 18.41
C ALA A 279 -3.62 3.24 19.41
N TYR A 280 -4.52 2.55 20.06
CA TYR A 280 -4.22 1.45 20.98
C TYR A 280 -4.86 0.15 20.51
N GLN A 281 -4.11 -0.95 20.55
CA GLN A 281 -4.64 -2.27 20.18
C GLN A 281 -5.68 -2.74 21.20
N GLY A 282 -6.84 -3.19 20.72
CA GLY A 282 -7.95 -3.63 21.57
C GLY A 282 -7.60 -4.84 22.44
N ASP A 283 -6.80 -5.77 21.95
CA ASP A 283 -6.37 -6.96 22.69
C ASP A 283 -5.45 -6.64 23.87
N VAL A 284 -4.78 -5.47 23.84
CA VAL A 284 -4.03 -4.92 24.97
C VAL A 284 -4.98 -4.32 26.01
N LEU A 285 -6.03 -3.63 25.53
CA LEU A 285 -6.95 -2.90 26.39
C LEU A 285 -8.03 -3.78 27.00
N PHE A 286 -8.54 -4.77 26.26
CA PHE A 286 -9.72 -5.56 26.61
C PHE A 286 -9.48 -7.07 26.48
N ASP A 287 -10.18 -7.85 27.27
CA ASP A 287 -10.32 -9.28 27.00
C ASP A 287 -11.24 -9.54 25.80
N PHE A 288 -11.18 -10.76 25.28
CA PHE A 288 -12.05 -11.18 24.20
C PHE A 288 -13.53 -10.95 24.58
N ASP A 289 -14.25 -10.32 23.68
CA ASP A 289 -15.68 -10.02 23.81
C ASP A 289 -16.07 -9.13 25.02
N LYS A 290 -15.10 -8.44 25.64
CA LYS A 290 -15.33 -7.54 26.77
C LYS A 290 -15.07 -6.08 26.39
N ALA A 291 -15.66 -5.19 27.19
CA ALA A 291 -15.46 -3.75 27.16
C ALA A 291 -14.86 -3.22 28.47
N ASP A 292 -14.65 -4.05 29.48
CA ASP A 292 -13.97 -3.68 30.72
C ASP A 292 -12.47 -3.62 30.45
N LEU A 293 -11.85 -2.52 30.85
CA LEU A 293 -10.41 -2.33 30.70
C LEU A 293 -9.63 -3.30 31.59
N LYS A 294 -8.62 -3.92 31.04
CA LYS A 294 -7.64 -4.69 31.80
C LYS A 294 -6.80 -3.78 32.69
N SER A 295 -6.41 -4.25 33.85
CA SER A 295 -5.44 -3.49 34.71
C SER A 295 -4.10 -3.24 34.00
N SER A 296 -3.68 -4.13 33.13
CA SER A 296 -2.48 -3.97 32.27
C SER A 296 -2.59 -2.85 31.23
N ALA A 297 -3.80 -2.40 30.92
CA ALA A 297 -4.05 -1.29 29.99
C ALA A 297 -3.82 0.08 30.63
N TYR A 298 -3.89 0.18 31.95
CA TYR A 298 -3.83 1.47 32.66
C TYR A 298 -2.54 2.25 32.40
N PRO A 299 -1.33 1.67 32.49
CA PRO A 299 -0.10 2.42 32.19
C PRO A 299 -0.06 2.96 30.76
N ILE A 300 -0.61 2.20 29.81
CA ILE A 300 -0.66 2.59 28.39
C ILE A 300 -1.63 3.76 28.17
N LEU A 301 -2.79 3.73 28.82
CA LEU A 301 -3.77 4.82 28.76
C LEU A 301 -3.32 6.05 29.56
N ASP A 302 -2.49 5.89 30.60
CA ASP A 302 -1.89 7.00 31.35
C ASP A 302 -0.90 7.80 30.47
N GLU A 303 -0.27 7.19 29.46
CA GLU A 303 0.47 7.95 28.43
C GLU A 303 -0.47 8.90 27.68
N GLY A 304 -1.67 8.43 27.32
CA GLY A 304 -2.71 9.24 26.68
C GLY A 304 -3.19 10.39 27.57
N VAL A 305 -3.32 10.15 28.88
CA VAL A 305 -3.61 11.23 29.86
C VAL A 305 -2.54 12.30 29.79
N THR A 306 -1.26 11.92 29.84
CA THR A 306 -0.13 12.84 29.77
C THR A 306 -0.15 13.70 28.50
N VAL A 307 -0.47 13.09 27.35
CA VAL A 307 -0.60 13.83 26.07
C VAL A 307 -1.73 14.87 26.16
N LEU A 308 -2.89 14.49 26.71
CA LEU A 308 -4.05 15.37 26.84
C LEU A 308 -3.83 16.50 27.87
N GLU A 309 -3.08 16.24 28.93
CA GLU A 309 -2.68 17.26 29.92
C GLU A 309 -1.71 18.28 29.31
N ASN A 310 -0.76 17.81 28.50
CA ASN A 310 0.20 18.69 27.81
C ASN A 310 -0.45 19.48 26.66
N ASN A 311 -1.65 19.10 26.22
CA ASN A 311 -2.42 19.76 25.15
C ASN A 311 -3.82 20.19 25.65
N PRO A 312 -3.96 21.18 26.53
CA PRO A 312 -5.23 21.50 27.19
C PRO A 312 -6.34 21.99 26.26
N GLY A 313 -6.00 22.52 25.09
CA GLY A 313 -6.97 22.94 24.07
C GLY A 313 -7.43 21.79 23.13
N LEU A 314 -6.85 20.61 23.25
CA LEU A 314 -7.15 19.50 22.37
C LEU A 314 -8.47 18.82 22.78
N ASN A 315 -9.40 18.71 21.84
CA ASN A 315 -10.58 17.84 21.93
C ASN A 315 -10.34 16.58 21.13
N ILE A 316 -10.80 15.43 21.57
CA ILE A 316 -10.65 14.17 20.86
C ILE A 316 -11.94 13.39 20.73
N GLU A 317 -12.10 12.70 19.64
CA GLU A 317 -13.06 11.61 19.47
C GLU A 317 -12.35 10.27 19.71
N ILE A 318 -12.81 9.52 20.68
CA ILE A 318 -12.35 8.17 21.00
C ILE A 318 -13.15 7.21 20.16
N GLN A 319 -12.52 6.62 19.16
CA GLN A 319 -13.15 5.77 18.15
C GLN A 319 -12.87 4.30 18.44
N GLY A 320 -13.92 3.52 18.73
CA GLY A 320 -13.79 2.08 18.93
C GLY A 320 -14.02 1.31 17.63
N TYR A 321 -13.19 0.29 17.40
CA TYR A 321 -13.29 -0.59 16.24
C TYR A 321 -13.23 -2.06 16.64
N THR A 322 -13.84 -2.93 15.82
CA THR A 322 -13.76 -4.39 15.91
C THR A 322 -13.16 -4.98 14.64
N ASP A 323 -12.86 -6.25 14.64
CA ASP A 323 -12.71 -7.01 13.41
C ASP A 323 -14.09 -7.34 12.79
N SER A 324 -14.10 -8.04 11.65
CA SER A 324 -15.33 -8.42 10.95
C SER A 324 -16.02 -9.65 11.52
N THR A 325 -15.58 -10.20 12.67
CA THR A 325 -16.19 -11.38 13.29
C THR A 325 -17.47 -10.98 14.02
N GLY A 326 -18.59 -11.65 13.70
CA GLY A 326 -19.89 -11.37 14.30
C GLY A 326 -20.80 -10.47 13.46
N SER A 327 -21.97 -10.12 13.99
CA SER A 327 -22.91 -9.24 13.29
C SER A 327 -22.50 -7.77 13.38
N GLU A 328 -22.86 -6.99 12.38
CA GLU A 328 -22.56 -5.55 12.33
C GLU A 328 -23.13 -4.80 13.54
N ASP A 329 -24.41 -5.06 13.88
CA ASP A 329 -25.07 -4.47 15.06
C ASP A 329 -24.37 -4.81 16.37
N TYR A 330 -23.89 -6.04 16.50
CA TYR A 330 -23.14 -6.48 17.68
C TYR A 330 -21.81 -5.73 17.78
N ASN A 331 -21.07 -5.70 16.69
CA ASN A 331 -19.78 -5.04 16.59
C ASN A 331 -19.89 -3.53 16.86
N LEU A 332 -20.94 -2.90 16.34
CA LEU A 332 -21.20 -1.48 16.60
C LEU A 332 -21.40 -1.22 18.10
N LYS A 333 -22.22 -2.03 18.76
CA LYS A 333 -22.48 -1.91 20.21
C LYS A 333 -21.25 -2.23 21.05
N LEU A 334 -20.44 -3.23 20.67
CA LEU A 334 -19.22 -3.60 21.38
C LEU A 334 -18.17 -2.47 21.27
N SER A 335 -17.96 -1.96 20.08
CA SER A 335 -17.02 -0.86 19.84
C SER A 335 -17.43 0.42 20.55
N GLN A 336 -18.74 0.74 20.62
CA GLN A 336 -19.24 1.87 21.39
C GLN A 336 -18.94 1.72 22.89
N ARG A 337 -19.23 0.57 23.49
CA ARG A 337 -18.91 0.32 24.91
C ARG A 337 -17.42 0.41 25.21
N ARG A 338 -16.56 -0.06 24.30
CA ARG A 338 -15.10 0.05 24.43
C ARG A 338 -14.62 1.48 24.41
N ALA A 339 -15.13 2.28 23.46
CA ALA A 339 -14.82 3.72 23.42
C ALA A 339 -15.27 4.46 24.68
N GLU A 340 -16.46 4.12 25.21
CA GLU A 340 -16.98 4.67 26.46
C GLU A 340 -16.13 4.28 27.67
N SER A 341 -15.64 3.05 27.73
CA SER A 341 -14.76 2.60 28.82
C SER A 341 -13.44 3.36 28.85
N VAL A 342 -12.85 3.63 27.68
CA VAL A 342 -11.65 4.46 27.58
C VAL A 342 -11.95 5.91 27.95
N LYS A 343 -13.07 6.49 27.48
CA LYS A 343 -13.50 7.84 27.88
C LYS A 343 -13.61 7.95 29.40
N ASN A 344 -14.33 7.01 30.03
CA ASN A 344 -14.52 7.00 31.48
C ASN A 344 -13.20 6.88 32.24
N PHE A 345 -12.23 6.10 31.71
CA PHE A 345 -10.90 6.03 32.30
C PHE A 345 -10.22 7.39 32.29
N LEU A 346 -10.22 8.09 31.14
CA LEU A 346 -9.60 9.42 31.00
C LEU A 346 -10.27 10.46 31.91
N VAL A 347 -11.60 10.45 32.01
CA VAL A 347 -12.36 11.32 32.93
C VAL A 347 -11.97 11.05 34.38
N ASN A 348 -11.84 9.79 34.78
CA ASN A 348 -11.42 9.39 36.12
C ASN A 348 -9.96 9.80 36.43
N ARG A 349 -9.14 10.07 35.38
CA ARG A 349 -7.79 10.62 35.51
C ARG A 349 -7.75 12.13 35.48
N GLY A 350 -8.91 12.80 35.42
CA GLY A 350 -8.99 14.28 35.55
C GLY A 350 -9.12 15.01 34.21
N ILE A 351 -9.24 14.28 33.05
CA ILE A 351 -9.48 14.93 31.78
C ILE A 351 -10.94 15.41 31.73
N ASP A 352 -11.14 16.68 31.31
CA ASP A 352 -12.47 17.28 31.20
C ASP A 352 -13.36 16.44 30.21
N PRO A 353 -14.52 15.93 30.66
CA PRO A 353 -15.43 15.16 29.82
C PRO A 353 -15.93 15.94 28.60
N GLY A 354 -15.96 17.28 28.64
CA GLY A 354 -16.31 18.14 27.51
C GLY A 354 -15.32 18.09 26.35
N ARG A 355 -14.10 17.64 26.61
CA ARG A 355 -13.04 17.45 25.61
C ARG A 355 -13.10 16.08 24.93
N LEU A 356 -13.94 15.17 25.41
CA LEU A 356 -13.92 13.76 25.04
C LEU A 356 -15.27 13.32 24.45
N THR A 357 -15.26 12.84 23.22
CA THR A 357 -16.41 12.17 22.60
C THR A 357 -16.08 10.70 22.40
N ALA A 358 -16.99 9.79 22.70
CA ALA A 358 -16.82 8.36 22.47
C ALA A 358 -17.76 7.87 21.38
N LYS A 359 -17.22 7.16 20.37
CA LYS A 359 -18.00 6.65 19.25
C LYS A 359 -17.53 5.28 18.79
N GLY A 360 -18.46 4.34 18.61
CA GLY A 360 -18.22 3.04 18.04
C GLY A 360 -18.43 3.05 16.52
N TYR A 361 -17.51 2.39 15.81
CA TYR A 361 -17.55 2.24 14.35
C TYR A 361 -17.74 0.77 13.91
N GLY A 362 -17.83 -0.17 14.87
CA GLY A 362 -17.92 -1.58 14.54
C GLY A 362 -16.73 -2.07 13.72
N SER A 363 -17.00 -2.83 12.67
CA SER A 363 -16.00 -3.35 11.74
C SER A 363 -15.68 -2.42 10.56
N ALA A 364 -16.15 -1.18 10.60
CA ALA A 364 -15.85 -0.19 9.56
C ALA A 364 -14.37 0.23 9.57
N ASN A 365 -13.89 0.73 8.44
CA ASN A 365 -12.53 1.27 8.26
C ASN A 365 -11.41 0.30 8.75
N PRO A 366 -11.32 -0.91 8.20
CA PRO A 366 -10.27 -1.85 8.58
C PRO A 366 -8.90 -1.31 8.17
N VAL A 367 -7.92 -1.37 9.09
CA VAL A 367 -6.52 -1.00 8.85
C VAL A 367 -5.67 -2.17 8.38
N ALA A 368 -6.23 -3.39 8.41
CA ALA A 368 -5.60 -4.60 7.91
C ALA A 368 -6.66 -5.59 7.40
N SER A 369 -6.22 -6.62 6.65
CA SER A 369 -7.14 -7.66 6.18
C SER A 369 -7.82 -8.40 7.33
N ASN A 370 -9.15 -8.58 7.24
CA ASN A 370 -9.90 -9.40 8.19
C ASN A 370 -9.75 -10.92 7.94
N ASP A 371 -9.10 -11.33 6.87
CA ASP A 371 -8.93 -12.75 6.52
C ASP A 371 -7.90 -13.43 7.43
N THR A 372 -6.91 -12.68 7.93
CA THR A 372 -5.86 -13.21 8.80
C THR A 372 -6.12 -12.90 10.28
N PRO A 373 -5.72 -13.78 11.21
CA PRO A 373 -5.81 -13.50 12.65
C PRO A 373 -5.06 -12.24 13.07
N GLU A 374 -3.88 -12.00 12.50
CA GLU A 374 -3.03 -10.85 12.76
C GLU A 374 -3.67 -9.56 12.26
N GLY A 375 -4.29 -9.59 11.07
CA GLY A 375 -5.02 -8.44 10.53
C GLY A 375 -6.25 -8.12 11.35
N ARG A 376 -7.01 -9.13 11.77
CA ARG A 376 -8.13 -8.94 12.71
C ARG A 376 -7.68 -8.33 14.04
N ALA A 377 -6.54 -8.76 14.58
CA ALA A 377 -5.97 -8.17 15.79
C ALA A 377 -5.66 -6.67 15.63
N LYS A 378 -5.13 -6.26 14.48
CA LYS A 378 -4.91 -4.84 14.15
C LYS A 378 -6.22 -4.06 14.00
N ASN A 379 -7.27 -4.69 13.48
CA ASN A 379 -8.58 -4.05 13.32
C ASN A 379 -9.30 -3.85 14.65
N ARG A 380 -9.10 -4.72 15.63
CA ARG A 380 -9.58 -4.53 17.02
C ARG A 380 -8.72 -3.47 17.71
N ARG A 381 -9.16 -2.20 17.65
CA ARG A 381 -8.40 -1.07 18.16
C ARG A 381 -9.30 0.05 18.72
N VAL A 382 -8.68 0.95 19.45
CA VAL A 382 -9.26 2.25 19.82
C VAL A 382 -8.33 3.33 19.30
N GLU A 383 -8.87 4.26 18.51
CA GLU A 383 -8.15 5.43 18.00
C GLU A 383 -8.60 6.70 18.74
N PHE A 384 -7.68 7.63 18.88
CA PHE A 384 -7.95 8.97 19.38
C PHE A 384 -7.77 9.95 18.21
N ARG A 385 -8.85 10.59 17.83
CA ARG A 385 -8.87 11.53 16.71
C ARG A 385 -9.04 12.96 17.19
N ALA A 386 -8.12 13.84 16.81
CA ALA A 386 -8.37 15.27 16.86
C ALA A 386 -9.35 15.64 15.73
N PRO A 387 -10.37 16.47 15.97
CA PRO A 387 -11.34 16.90 14.96
C PRO A 387 -10.73 17.79 13.88
#